data_18556c5baecde6fc2a40551d7612a226
#
_entry.id   18556c5baecde6fc2a40551d7612a226
#
_cell.length_a   1.000
_cell.length_b   1.000
_cell.length_c   1.000
_cell.angle_alpha   90.00
_cell.angle_beta   90.00
_cell.angle_gamma   90.00
#
_symmetry.space_group_name_H-M   'P 1'
#
loop_
_entity.id
_entity.type
_entity.pdbx_description
1 polymer ?
#
loop_
_entity_poly.entity_id
_entity_poly.type
_entity_poly.pdbx_seq_one_letter_code
_entity_poly.pdbx_strand_id
1 'polypeptide(L)'
;MTGGPWSDQLDLLIRARTPILWIRSLEEERVETLLSQASQRLGNRTLLRWDFIDGLSGAPNRQGEAARNPMAALACLDPLPADQGAILLLRDFHRYCDDAGICRRLRNLATQLRQVPRTLVITAPEWQLPRELDDCITVLELPLPEAAEISQLLSSIAAACGQPLAPDVLTELTGACHGLSEQRVRQLAARALARRGRLSEEDLAEVLEEKRQAIAKSELLEYCPSEATPADIGGLDALKHWLEQRRMAFSPEARRYGLPLPRGVLLLGPQGTGKSLTAKAVAHSWSMPLLRLDVGRLFAGLVGASEARTREMIQRAEAMAPCVLWIDEIDKGFGGDSRSDGGTSQRVLGTVLTWMAEKTSAVFVVATANAVERLPAELLRKGRFDEIFLLDLPSPEERHAILDLQLRRRRPQHRIPLEVLVDRTAGFSGAELEQTVIEAMHLAFAEQREFGEADLVAAASQVVPLSRTAREQLEQLQQWANGGRARPASTLRGMSNSDAA
;
A
#
# COMPACT_ATOMS: atom_id res chain seq x y z
N MET A 1 11.09 30.90 -0.04
CA MET A 1 10.39 29.60 -0.05
C MET A 1 11.34 28.59 -0.64
N THR A 2 11.97 27.79 0.17
CA THR A 2 12.87 26.70 -0.25
C THR A 2 12.01 25.63 -0.89
N GLY A 3 12.21 25.37 -2.18
CA GLY A 3 11.57 24.28 -2.89
C GLY A 3 11.97 22.96 -2.25
N GLY A 4 11.07 21.98 -2.23
CA GLY A 4 11.43 20.62 -1.82
C GLY A 4 12.45 19.99 -2.78
N PRO A 5 13.01 18.82 -2.43
CA PRO A 5 14.08 18.17 -3.21
C PRO A 5 13.74 17.99 -4.70
N TRP A 6 12.47 17.75 -5.02
CA TRP A 6 12.00 17.62 -6.39
C TRP A 6 12.04 18.94 -7.17
N SER A 7 11.65 20.06 -6.54
CA SER A 7 11.72 21.40 -7.14
C SER A 7 13.17 21.82 -7.40
N ASP A 8 14.08 21.48 -6.50
CA ASP A 8 15.51 21.77 -6.66
C ASP A 8 16.10 20.96 -7.83
N GLN A 9 15.68 19.70 -7.98
CA GLN A 9 16.06 18.85 -9.10
C GLN A 9 15.53 19.40 -10.43
N LEU A 10 14.26 19.83 -10.48
CA LEU A 10 13.65 20.46 -11.65
C LEU A 10 14.43 21.74 -12.05
N ASP A 11 14.70 22.61 -11.07
CA ASP A 11 15.45 23.85 -11.30
C ASP A 11 16.86 23.56 -11.81
N LEU A 12 17.53 22.53 -11.28
CA LEU A 12 18.85 22.09 -11.72
C LEU A 12 18.83 21.63 -13.19
N LEU A 13 17.88 20.79 -13.57
CA LEU A 13 17.76 20.27 -14.93
C LEU A 13 17.47 21.40 -15.94
N ILE A 14 16.59 22.33 -15.61
CA ILE A 14 16.29 23.47 -16.46
C ILE A 14 17.53 24.41 -16.60
N ARG A 15 18.28 24.64 -15.51
CA ARG A 15 19.56 25.39 -15.56
C ARG A 15 20.62 24.68 -16.36
N ALA A 16 20.70 23.37 -16.26
CA ALA A 16 21.63 22.53 -17.03
C ALA A 16 21.28 22.46 -18.53
N ARG A 17 20.21 23.14 -18.96
CA ARG A 17 19.71 23.12 -20.35
C ARG A 17 19.34 21.71 -20.82
N THR A 18 18.74 20.91 -19.91
CA THR A 18 18.14 19.63 -20.29
C THR A 18 17.07 19.91 -21.35
N PRO A 19 17.22 19.39 -22.58
CA PRO A 19 16.40 19.83 -23.70
C PRO A 19 14.92 19.43 -23.56
N ILE A 20 14.67 18.18 -23.16
CA ILE A 20 13.32 17.62 -23.05
C ILE A 20 13.20 16.92 -21.71
N LEU A 21 12.22 17.33 -20.93
CA LEU A 21 11.83 16.70 -19.67
C LEU A 21 10.48 15.99 -19.86
N TRP A 22 10.38 14.78 -19.38
CA TRP A 22 9.13 14.05 -19.33
C TRP A 22 8.70 13.91 -17.87
N ILE A 23 7.62 14.58 -17.48
CA ILE A 23 7.09 14.52 -16.13
C ILE A 23 5.94 13.54 -16.09
N ARG A 24 6.15 12.41 -15.41
CA ARG A 24 5.10 11.44 -15.15
C ARG A 24 4.23 11.93 -14.00
N SER A 25 2.99 12.27 -14.29
CA SER A 25 2.01 12.70 -13.30
C SER A 25 0.59 12.68 -13.85
N LEU A 26 -0.39 12.42 -12.99
CA LEU A 26 -1.81 12.65 -13.23
C LEU A 26 -2.25 14.06 -12.78
N GLU A 27 -1.37 14.81 -12.08
CA GLU A 27 -1.67 16.11 -11.49
C GLU A 27 -1.14 17.24 -12.38
N GLU A 28 -1.77 17.43 -13.53
CA GLU A 28 -1.34 18.45 -14.51
C GLU A 28 -1.27 19.87 -13.93
N GLU A 29 -2.28 20.27 -13.13
CA GLU A 29 -2.33 21.59 -12.51
C GLU A 29 -1.17 21.80 -11.53
N ARG A 30 -0.78 20.75 -10.79
CA ARG A 30 0.36 20.82 -9.88
C ARG A 30 1.67 20.92 -10.64
N VAL A 31 1.83 20.15 -11.73
CA VAL A 31 3.01 20.28 -12.63
C VAL A 31 3.11 21.70 -13.17
N GLU A 32 2.01 22.26 -13.64
CA GLU A 32 1.98 23.64 -14.15
C GLU A 32 2.35 24.67 -13.09
N THR A 33 1.82 24.50 -11.88
CA THR A 33 2.14 25.40 -10.75
C THR A 33 3.63 25.34 -10.41
N LEU A 34 4.21 24.15 -10.36
CA LEU A 34 5.64 23.95 -10.09
C LEU A 34 6.52 24.52 -11.21
N LEU A 35 6.12 24.36 -12.49
CA LEU A 35 6.81 24.98 -13.63
C LEU A 35 6.70 26.51 -13.62
N SER A 36 5.56 27.05 -13.23
CA SER A 36 5.36 28.49 -13.06
C SER A 36 6.29 29.08 -11.98
N GLN A 37 6.39 28.39 -10.85
CA GLN A 37 7.31 28.77 -9.78
C GLN A 37 8.78 28.65 -10.22
N ALA A 38 9.14 27.57 -10.92
CA ALA A 38 10.49 27.38 -11.49
C ALA A 38 10.82 28.48 -12.50
N SER A 39 9.86 28.86 -13.36
CA SER A 39 9.99 29.96 -14.32
C SER A 39 10.38 31.27 -13.61
N GLN A 40 9.68 31.62 -12.52
CA GLN A 40 9.96 32.82 -11.73
C GLN A 40 11.34 32.76 -11.05
N ARG A 41 11.69 31.63 -10.41
CA ARG A 41 12.99 31.47 -9.75
C ARG A 41 14.18 31.51 -10.72
N LEU A 42 13.96 31.08 -11.96
CA LEU A 42 15.03 30.97 -12.99
C LEU A 42 15.11 32.19 -13.92
N GLY A 43 14.73 33.37 -13.45
CA GLY A 43 14.90 34.63 -14.18
C GLY A 43 13.70 34.95 -15.08
N ASN A 44 12.49 34.71 -14.63
CA ASN A 44 11.22 34.99 -15.33
C ASN A 44 11.20 34.42 -16.76
N ARG A 45 11.51 33.13 -16.90
CA ARG A 45 11.41 32.43 -18.18
C ARG A 45 9.97 32.44 -18.66
N THR A 46 9.74 32.58 -19.95
CA THR A 46 8.37 32.53 -20.49
C THR A 46 7.83 31.12 -20.38
N LEU A 47 6.71 30.92 -19.66
CA LEU A 47 6.01 29.64 -19.59
C LEU A 47 4.91 29.60 -20.66
N LEU A 48 5.13 28.80 -21.69
CA LEU A 48 4.16 28.50 -22.74
C LEU A 48 3.51 27.14 -22.41
N ARG A 49 2.22 27.00 -22.71
CA ARG A 49 1.46 25.79 -22.51
C ARG A 49 0.75 25.43 -23.79
N TRP A 50 0.69 24.17 -24.10
CA TRP A 50 -0.05 23.67 -25.25
C TRP A 50 -0.83 22.41 -24.88
N ASP A 51 -2.03 22.35 -25.34
CA ASP A 51 -2.83 21.11 -25.42
C ASP A 51 -3.45 20.96 -26.83
N PHE A 52 -3.92 19.76 -27.13
CA PHE A 52 -4.41 19.46 -28.47
C PHE A 52 -5.67 20.25 -28.84
N ILE A 53 -6.54 20.56 -27.90
CA ILE A 53 -7.83 21.19 -28.17
C ILE A 53 -7.70 22.71 -28.30
N ASP A 54 -7.09 23.33 -27.29
CA ASP A 54 -7.05 24.78 -27.14
C ASP A 54 -5.80 25.41 -27.77
N GLY A 55 -4.81 24.59 -28.14
CA GLY A 55 -3.57 25.05 -28.72
C GLY A 55 -2.66 25.80 -27.71
N LEU A 56 -1.88 26.74 -28.22
CA LEU A 56 -0.90 27.48 -27.42
C LEU A 56 -1.57 28.49 -26.52
N SER A 57 -1.11 28.56 -25.25
CA SER A 57 -1.46 29.57 -24.25
C SER A 57 -0.20 30.11 -23.54
N GLY A 58 -0.31 31.24 -22.84
CA GLY A 58 0.84 31.89 -22.19
C GLY A 58 1.60 32.87 -23.10
N ALA A 59 1.15 33.06 -24.35
CA ALA A 59 1.63 34.06 -25.29
C ALA A 59 0.42 34.84 -25.84
N PRO A 60 0.11 36.04 -25.33
CA PRO A 60 -1.15 36.76 -25.63
C PRO A 60 -1.43 36.93 -27.13
N ASN A 61 -0.40 37.21 -27.93
CA ASN A 61 -0.55 37.43 -29.38
C ASN A 61 -0.58 36.15 -30.23
N ARG A 62 -0.49 34.96 -29.58
CA ARG A 62 -0.38 33.65 -30.23
C ARG A 62 -1.35 32.64 -29.62
N GLN A 63 -2.36 33.15 -28.95
CA GLN A 63 -3.37 32.31 -28.30
C GLN A 63 -4.08 31.41 -29.31
N GLY A 64 -4.18 30.11 -29.03
CA GLY A 64 -4.81 29.10 -29.89
C GLY A 64 -3.94 28.65 -31.07
N GLU A 65 -2.71 29.16 -31.22
CA GLU A 65 -1.79 28.69 -32.25
C GLU A 65 -1.52 27.18 -32.09
N ALA A 66 -1.34 26.49 -33.20
CA ALA A 66 -1.07 25.05 -33.23
C ALA A 66 -2.20 24.17 -32.64
N ALA A 67 -3.42 24.66 -32.46
CA ALA A 67 -4.55 23.84 -32.05
C ALA A 67 -4.73 22.66 -33.02
N ARG A 68 -4.91 21.46 -32.50
CA ARG A 68 -5.06 20.20 -33.24
C ARG A 68 -3.88 19.84 -34.15
N ASN A 69 -2.71 20.47 -33.95
CA ASN A 69 -1.53 20.22 -34.77
C ASN A 69 -0.28 19.99 -33.90
N PRO A 70 0.04 18.74 -33.52
CA PRO A 70 1.17 18.41 -32.69
C PRO A 70 2.54 18.80 -33.32
N MET A 71 2.66 18.74 -34.65
CA MET A 71 3.87 19.14 -35.34
C MET A 71 4.13 20.65 -35.23
N ALA A 72 3.06 21.46 -35.38
CA ALA A 72 3.15 22.91 -35.18
C ALA A 72 3.40 23.28 -33.71
N ALA A 73 2.93 22.52 -32.76
CA ALA A 73 3.20 22.71 -31.34
C ALA A 73 4.70 22.68 -31.02
N LEU A 74 5.46 21.79 -31.66
CA LEU A 74 6.91 21.68 -31.53
C LEU A 74 7.66 22.87 -32.17
N ALA A 75 7.01 23.67 -32.99
CA ALA A 75 7.56 24.88 -33.58
C ALA A 75 7.27 26.16 -32.76
N CYS A 76 6.48 26.06 -31.70
CA CYS A 76 6.05 27.22 -30.90
C CYS A 76 7.22 27.96 -30.22
N LEU A 77 8.36 27.31 -30.03
CA LEU A 77 9.57 27.95 -29.50
C LEU A 77 10.40 28.68 -30.57
N ASP A 78 10.26 28.36 -31.85
CA ASP A 78 11.12 28.86 -32.95
C ASP A 78 11.10 30.41 -33.09
N PRO A 79 9.92 31.09 -32.93
CA PRO A 79 9.86 32.54 -33.08
C PRO A 79 10.47 33.35 -31.94
N LEU A 80 10.85 32.74 -30.82
CA LEU A 80 11.42 33.44 -29.70
C LEU A 80 12.89 33.86 -29.97
N PRO A 81 13.35 35.03 -29.46
CA PRO A 81 14.76 35.43 -29.51
C PRO A 81 15.70 34.37 -28.88
N ALA A 82 16.88 34.13 -29.44
CA ALA A 82 17.78 33.05 -29.02
C ALA A 82 18.19 33.10 -27.52
N ASP A 83 18.30 34.31 -26.99
CA ASP A 83 18.64 34.60 -25.58
C ASP A 83 17.44 34.53 -24.61
N GLN A 84 16.24 34.51 -25.15
CA GLN A 84 15.02 34.43 -24.32
C GLN A 84 14.84 33.03 -23.74
N GLY A 85 14.87 32.97 -22.41
CA GLY A 85 14.54 31.74 -21.67
C GLY A 85 13.05 31.39 -21.75
N ALA A 86 12.74 30.14 -22.08
CA ALA A 86 11.37 29.69 -22.17
C ALA A 86 11.21 28.22 -21.72
N ILE A 87 10.03 27.89 -21.20
CA ILE A 87 9.59 26.56 -20.93
C ILE A 87 8.31 26.32 -21.73
N LEU A 88 8.27 25.27 -22.54
CA LEU A 88 7.05 24.86 -23.26
C LEU A 88 6.52 23.58 -22.63
N LEU A 89 5.38 23.68 -21.98
CA LEU A 89 4.65 22.54 -21.43
C LEU A 89 3.69 21.98 -22.49
N LEU A 90 3.86 20.71 -22.83
CA LEU A 90 2.99 19.95 -23.73
C LEU A 90 2.21 18.93 -22.93
N ARG A 91 0.89 19.10 -22.86
CA ARG A 91 -0.01 18.18 -22.17
C ARG A 91 -0.38 17.02 -23.08
N ASP A 92 -0.37 15.79 -22.54
CA ASP A 92 -0.73 14.55 -23.24
C ASP A 92 0.00 14.30 -24.57
N PHE A 93 1.15 14.94 -24.77
CA PHE A 93 1.89 14.84 -26.01
C PHE A 93 2.45 13.43 -26.29
N HIS A 94 2.51 12.59 -25.26
CA HIS A 94 2.94 11.18 -25.36
C HIS A 94 2.17 10.40 -26.45
N ARG A 95 0.90 10.74 -26.69
CA ARG A 95 0.06 10.08 -27.68
C ARG A 95 0.50 10.28 -29.13
N TYR A 96 1.43 11.21 -29.36
CA TYR A 96 1.93 11.54 -30.70
C TYR A 96 3.38 11.09 -30.90
N CYS A 97 4.06 10.62 -29.87
CA CYS A 97 5.49 10.29 -29.94
C CYS A 97 5.81 9.09 -30.83
N ASP A 98 4.83 8.23 -31.15
CA ASP A 98 5.00 7.09 -32.07
C ASP A 98 5.02 7.51 -33.57
N ASP A 99 4.60 8.73 -33.88
CA ASP A 99 4.72 9.26 -35.26
C ASP A 99 6.18 9.52 -35.62
N ALA A 100 6.63 8.95 -36.73
CA ALA A 100 8.04 9.06 -37.18
C ALA A 100 8.50 10.50 -37.40
N GLY A 101 7.61 11.38 -37.91
CA GLY A 101 7.89 12.79 -38.14
C GLY A 101 8.05 13.56 -36.84
N ILE A 102 7.17 13.31 -35.87
CA ILE A 102 7.21 13.89 -34.53
C ILE A 102 8.44 13.39 -33.76
N CYS A 103 8.69 12.08 -33.77
CA CYS A 103 9.90 11.51 -33.18
C CYS A 103 11.17 12.16 -33.74
N ARG A 104 11.29 12.31 -35.07
CA ARG A 104 12.40 12.97 -35.71
C ARG A 104 12.52 14.45 -35.33
N ARG A 105 11.39 15.17 -35.26
CA ARG A 105 11.37 16.59 -34.86
C ARG A 105 11.84 16.77 -33.41
N LEU A 106 11.39 15.90 -32.48
CA LEU A 106 11.84 15.92 -31.07
C LEU A 106 13.37 15.74 -30.96
N ARG A 107 13.98 14.82 -31.72
CA ARG A 107 15.43 14.62 -31.75
C ARG A 107 16.17 15.86 -32.28
N ASN A 108 15.65 16.49 -33.32
CA ASN A 108 16.23 17.72 -33.86
C ASN A 108 16.13 18.86 -32.85
N LEU A 109 14.95 19.02 -32.19
CA LEU A 109 14.73 19.99 -31.12
C LEU A 109 15.68 19.75 -29.93
N ALA A 110 15.88 18.51 -29.52
CA ALA A 110 16.78 18.20 -28.41
C ALA A 110 18.22 18.74 -28.68
N THR A 111 18.69 18.66 -29.92
CA THR A 111 19.99 19.21 -30.31
C THR A 111 20.01 20.75 -30.28
N GLN A 112 18.93 21.38 -30.75
CA GLN A 112 18.81 22.85 -30.80
C GLN A 112 18.67 23.45 -29.37
N LEU A 113 17.83 22.82 -28.52
CA LEU A 113 17.53 23.31 -27.18
C LEU A 113 18.75 23.26 -26.23
N ARG A 114 19.71 22.37 -26.46
CA ARG A 114 20.98 22.38 -25.71
C ARG A 114 21.78 23.68 -25.85
N GLN A 115 21.57 24.43 -26.95
CA GLN A 115 22.34 25.68 -27.25
C GLN A 115 21.61 26.92 -26.72
N VAL A 116 20.31 26.86 -26.42
CA VAL A 116 19.48 27.98 -25.99
C VAL A 116 18.89 27.74 -24.61
N PRO A 117 18.54 28.80 -23.85
CA PRO A 117 17.99 28.64 -22.50
C PRO A 117 16.50 28.20 -22.50
N ARG A 118 16.16 27.19 -23.27
CA ARG A 118 14.79 26.69 -23.43
C ARG A 118 14.67 25.23 -23.09
N THR A 119 13.54 24.84 -22.51
CA THR A 119 13.26 23.46 -22.17
C THR A 119 11.85 23.09 -22.62
N LEU A 120 11.74 21.93 -23.27
CA LEU A 120 10.46 21.32 -23.58
C LEU A 120 10.06 20.38 -22.42
N VAL A 121 8.85 20.48 -21.93
CA VAL A 121 8.31 19.63 -20.88
C VAL A 121 7.09 18.90 -21.40
N ILE A 122 7.09 17.58 -21.34
CA ILE A 122 5.94 16.73 -21.66
C ILE A 122 5.38 16.22 -20.35
N THR A 123 4.10 16.41 -20.10
CA THR A 123 3.39 15.79 -18.97
C THR A 123 2.49 14.68 -19.47
N ALA A 124 2.56 13.53 -18.80
CA ALA A 124 1.78 12.34 -19.16
C ALA A 124 1.57 11.42 -17.93
N PRO A 125 0.44 10.67 -17.87
CA PRO A 125 0.20 9.70 -16.81
C PRO A 125 1.14 8.49 -16.88
N GLU A 126 1.58 8.16 -18.09
CA GLU A 126 2.43 7.01 -18.40
C GLU A 126 3.69 7.44 -19.12
N TRP A 127 4.68 6.58 -19.13
CA TRP A 127 5.87 6.75 -19.95
C TRP A 127 6.03 5.53 -20.85
N GLN A 128 5.73 5.73 -22.11
CA GLN A 128 6.08 4.81 -23.18
C GLN A 128 6.86 5.63 -24.19
N LEU A 129 8.18 5.51 -24.16
CA LEU A 129 9.07 6.23 -25.06
C LEU A 129 9.51 5.30 -26.18
N PRO A 130 9.42 5.75 -27.44
CA PRO A 130 10.16 5.12 -28.52
C PRO A 130 11.67 5.09 -28.19
N ARG A 131 12.33 3.98 -28.46
CA ARG A 131 13.76 3.78 -28.17
C ARG A 131 14.65 4.88 -28.75
N GLU A 132 14.22 5.45 -29.86
CA GLU A 132 14.90 6.56 -30.55
C GLU A 132 14.95 7.85 -29.72
N LEU A 133 14.14 8.00 -28.72
CA LEU A 133 14.06 9.19 -27.85
C LEU A 133 14.75 9.02 -26.50
N ASP A 134 15.17 7.81 -26.13
CA ASP A 134 15.76 7.51 -24.81
C ASP A 134 16.93 8.45 -24.45
N ASP A 135 17.82 8.72 -25.38
CA ASP A 135 18.98 9.61 -25.16
C ASP A 135 18.63 11.10 -25.16
N CYS A 136 17.43 11.47 -25.55
CA CYS A 136 17.02 12.87 -25.73
C CYS A 136 16.13 13.38 -24.60
N ILE A 137 15.50 12.48 -23.85
CA ILE A 137 14.48 12.79 -22.87
C ILE A 137 14.95 12.39 -21.48
N THR A 138 14.82 13.30 -20.52
CA THR A 138 15.03 12.99 -19.10
C THR A 138 13.67 12.81 -18.43
N VAL A 139 13.45 11.65 -17.84
CA VAL A 139 12.19 11.31 -17.15
C VAL A 139 12.26 11.74 -15.69
N LEU A 140 11.23 12.43 -15.24
CA LEU A 140 10.99 12.78 -13.84
C LEU A 140 9.65 12.22 -13.40
N GLU A 141 9.59 11.63 -12.22
CA GLU A 141 8.35 11.24 -11.57
C GLU A 141 7.98 12.29 -10.54
N LEU A 142 6.78 12.88 -10.66
CA LEU A 142 6.29 13.80 -9.65
C LEU A 142 5.71 12.99 -8.48
N PRO A 143 6.31 13.05 -7.28
CA PRO A 143 5.78 12.35 -6.12
C PRO A 143 4.47 12.98 -5.66
N LEU A 144 3.67 12.21 -4.91
CA LEU A 144 2.53 12.77 -4.19
C LEU A 144 2.97 13.87 -3.22
N PRO A 145 2.07 14.80 -2.85
CA PRO A 145 2.41 15.90 -1.96
C PRO A 145 2.96 15.40 -0.62
N GLU A 146 4.07 16.00 -0.18
CA GLU A 146 4.62 15.75 1.14
C GLU A 146 3.78 16.41 2.26
N ALA A 147 3.98 15.98 3.51
CA ALA A 147 3.24 16.52 4.65
C ALA A 147 3.35 18.04 4.77
N ALA A 148 4.50 18.63 4.45
CA ALA A 148 4.69 20.08 4.46
C ALA A 148 3.84 20.80 3.39
N GLU A 149 3.75 20.23 2.19
CA GLU A 149 2.93 20.76 1.10
C GLU A 149 1.44 20.66 1.42
N ILE A 150 0.99 19.52 1.97
CA ILE A 150 -0.40 19.30 2.41
C ILE A 150 -0.76 20.29 3.52
N SER A 151 0.08 20.46 4.53
CA SER A 151 -0.12 21.40 5.64
C SER A 151 -0.25 22.84 5.13
N GLN A 152 0.63 23.25 4.21
CA GLN A 152 0.57 24.57 3.59
C GLN A 152 -0.71 24.76 2.77
N LEU A 153 -1.11 23.73 2.02
CA LEU A 153 -2.34 23.72 1.22
C LEU A 153 -3.57 23.91 2.12
N LEU A 154 -3.73 23.08 3.15
CA LEU A 154 -4.85 23.14 4.09
C LEU A 154 -4.89 24.48 4.82
N SER A 155 -3.73 24.99 5.27
CA SER A 155 -3.62 26.30 5.92
C SER A 155 -4.03 27.44 4.98
N SER A 156 -3.61 27.39 3.71
CA SER A 156 -3.97 28.41 2.71
C SER A 156 -5.47 28.42 2.41
N ILE A 157 -6.09 27.24 2.30
CA ILE A 157 -7.53 27.10 2.07
C ILE A 157 -8.31 27.63 3.28
N ALA A 158 -7.91 27.25 4.50
CA ALA A 158 -8.56 27.71 5.73
C ALA A 158 -8.44 29.23 5.92
N ALA A 159 -7.27 29.79 5.65
CA ALA A 159 -7.03 31.24 5.72
C ALA A 159 -7.87 32.03 4.69
N ALA A 160 -8.02 31.52 3.47
CA ALA A 160 -8.85 32.11 2.43
C ALA A 160 -10.34 32.18 2.84
N CYS A 161 -10.79 31.26 3.71
CA CYS A 161 -12.14 31.24 4.27
C CYS A 161 -12.25 32.02 5.59
N GLY A 162 -11.18 32.70 6.05
CA GLY A 162 -11.18 33.49 7.28
C GLY A 162 -11.20 32.66 8.58
N GLN A 163 -10.89 31.37 8.50
CA GLN A 163 -10.94 30.43 9.64
C GLN A 163 -9.62 29.63 9.74
N PRO A 164 -8.58 30.19 10.38
CA PRO A 164 -7.32 29.48 10.57
C PRO A 164 -7.52 28.21 11.39
N LEU A 165 -6.86 27.13 10.99
CA LEU A 165 -6.90 25.84 11.68
C LEU A 165 -6.08 25.88 12.98
N ALA A 166 -6.60 25.22 14.02
CA ALA A 166 -5.79 24.93 15.21
C ALA A 166 -4.61 23.99 14.82
N PRO A 167 -3.42 24.18 15.43
CA PRO A 167 -2.23 23.40 15.07
C PRO A 167 -2.41 21.88 15.17
N ASP A 168 -3.15 21.41 16.17
CA ASP A 168 -3.41 19.98 16.37
C ASP A 168 -4.30 19.42 15.25
N VAL A 169 -5.39 20.09 14.91
CA VAL A 169 -6.29 19.71 13.81
C VAL A 169 -5.56 19.75 12.47
N LEU A 170 -4.72 20.75 12.24
CA LEU A 170 -3.89 20.82 11.04
C LEU A 170 -2.94 19.63 10.93
N THR A 171 -2.32 19.23 12.04
CA THR A 171 -1.40 18.10 12.10
C THR A 171 -2.13 16.78 11.80
N GLU A 172 -3.30 16.57 12.39
CA GLU A 172 -4.11 15.37 12.17
C GLU A 172 -4.64 15.29 10.75
N LEU A 173 -5.23 16.37 10.21
CA LEU A 173 -5.71 16.41 8.83
C LEU A 173 -4.56 16.23 7.82
N THR A 174 -3.39 16.81 8.10
CA THR A 174 -2.20 16.63 7.26
C THR A 174 -1.78 15.16 7.23
N GLY A 175 -1.72 14.52 8.39
CA GLY A 175 -1.40 13.10 8.49
C GLY A 175 -2.44 12.23 7.78
N ALA A 176 -3.72 12.53 7.96
CA ALA A 176 -4.80 11.81 7.29
C ALA A 176 -4.77 11.98 5.77
N CYS A 177 -4.50 13.19 5.26
CA CYS A 177 -4.43 13.49 3.83
C CYS A 177 -3.15 12.99 3.15
N HIS A 178 -2.14 12.57 3.91
CA HIS A 178 -0.92 12.01 3.33
C HIS A 178 -1.24 10.86 2.37
N GLY A 179 -0.60 10.88 1.18
CA GLY A 179 -0.83 9.90 0.14
C GLY A 179 -2.02 10.19 -0.79
N LEU A 180 -2.74 11.28 -0.58
CA LEU A 180 -3.69 11.80 -1.56
C LEU A 180 -3.02 12.79 -2.51
N SER A 181 -3.53 12.88 -3.75
CA SER A 181 -3.14 13.94 -4.67
C SER A 181 -3.59 15.32 -4.16
N GLU A 182 -2.89 16.38 -4.56
CA GLU A 182 -3.25 17.75 -4.20
C GLU A 182 -4.70 18.08 -4.58
N GLN A 183 -5.12 17.64 -5.76
CA GLN A 183 -6.48 17.86 -6.24
C GLN A 183 -7.52 17.18 -5.32
N ARG A 184 -7.25 15.98 -4.84
CA ARG A 184 -8.16 15.31 -3.90
C ARG A 184 -8.20 15.98 -2.55
N VAL A 185 -7.07 16.45 -2.03
CA VAL A 185 -7.02 17.24 -0.79
C VAL A 185 -7.84 18.53 -0.94
N ARG A 186 -7.72 19.23 -2.08
CA ARG A 186 -8.54 20.42 -2.40
C ARG A 186 -10.03 20.09 -2.45
N GLN A 187 -10.41 19.01 -3.09
CA GLN A 187 -11.82 18.58 -3.18
C GLN A 187 -12.41 18.21 -1.81
N LEU A 188 -11.64 17.52 -0.96
CA LEU A 188 -12.03 17.21 0.42
C LEU A 188 -12.25 18.49 1.22
N ALA A 189 -11.28 19.40 1.19
CA ALA A 189 -11.38 20.67 1.87
C ALA A 189 -12.58 21.50 1.36
N ALA A 190 -12.80 21.56 0.06
CA ALA A 190 -13.94 22.25 -0.54
C ALA A 190 -15.30 21.66 -0.09
N ARG A 191 -15.40 20.31 -0.02
CA ARG A 191 -16.62 19.64 0.48
C ARG A 191 -16.88 19.94 1.95
N ALA A 192 -15.84 19.90 2.79
CA ALA A 192 -15.94 20.22 4.21
C ALA A 192 -16.40 21.67 4.43
N LEU A 193 -15.80 22.62 3.70
CA LEU A 193 -16.16 24.03 3.73
C LEU A 193 -17.59 24.27 3.23
N ALA A 194 -17.99 23.62 2.14
CA ALA A 194 -19.36 23.76 1.61
C ALA A 194 -20.42 23.22 2.59
N ARG A 195 -20.10 22.17 3.35
CA ARG A 195 -21.04 21.57 4.31
C ARG A 195 -21.11 22.30 5.65
N ARG A 196 -19.98 22.71 6.19
CA ARG A 196 -19.86 23.23 7.57
C ARG A 196 -19.24 24.62 7.69
N GLY A 197 -18.78 25.20 6.59
CA GLY A 197 -18.09 26.47 6.56
C GLY A 197 -16.71 26.46 7.20
N ARG A 198 -16.22 25.31 7.68
CA ARG A 198 -14.92 25.16 8.35
C ARG A 198 -14.33 23.77 8.14
N LEU A 199 -13.01 23.65 8.30
CA LEU A 199 -12.30 22.38 8.43
C LEU A 199 -12.20 22.01 9.91
N SER A 200 -12.39 20.72 10.24
CA SER A 200 -12.41 20.19 11.60
C SER A 200 -11.96 18.73 11.65
N GLU A 201 -11.77 18.17 12.85
CA GLU A 201 -11.48 16.74 13.05
C GLU A 201 -12.56 15.81 12.48
N GLU A 202 -13.81 16.27 12.39
CA GLU A 202 -14.90 15.49 11.79
C GLU A 202 -14.65 15.15 10.32
N ASP A 203 -13.76 15.89 9.64
CA ASP A 203 -13.39 15.63 8.25
C ASP A 203 -12.46 14.43 8.07
N LEU A 204 -11.86 13.92 9.16
CA LEU A 204 -11.01 12.73 9.15
C LEU A 204 -11.75 11.51 8.58
N ALA A 205 -13.02 11.34 8.93
CA ALA A 205 -13.84 10.25 8.41
C ALA A 205 -14.03 10.35 6.89
N GLU A 206 -14.20 11.56 6.36
CA GLU A 206 -14.33 11.78 4.91
C GLU A 206 -13.00 11.54 4.18
N VAL A 207 -11.87 11.90 4.79
CA VAL A 207 -10.54 11.60 4.24
C VAL A 207 -10.32 10.09 4.15
N LEU A 208 -10.68 9.34 5.18
CA LEU A 208 -10.57 7.88 5.18
C LEU A 208 -11.47 7.25 4.11
N GLU A 209 -12.69 7.75 3.93
CA GLU A 209 -13.58 7.26 2.87
C GLU A 209 -13.04 7.58 1.47
N GLU A 210 -12.47 8.76 1.25
CA GLU A 210 -11.82 9.11 -0.02
C GLU A 210 -10.63 8.20 -0.32
N LYS A 211 -9.81 7.90 0.69
CA LYS A 211 -8.73 6.92 0.57
C LYS A 211 -9.26 5.54 0.21
N ARG A 212 -10.34 5.11 0.87
CA ARG A 212 -11.00 3.85 0.58
C ARG A 212 -11.47 3.78 -0.88
N GLN A 213 -12.11 4.85 -1.37
CA GLN A 213 -12.54 4.92 -2.77
C GLN A 213 -11.37 4.95 -3.76
N ALA A 214 -10.24 5.56 -3.38
CA ALA A 214 -9.03 5.55 -4.21
C ALA A 214 -8.47 4.11 -4.37
N ILE A 215 -8.55 3.29 -3.31
CA ILE A 215 -8.15 1.89 -3.36
C ILE A 215 -9.17 1.04 -4.10
N ALA A 216 -10.47 1.28 -3.93
CA ALA A 216 -11.51 0.53 -4.61
C ALA A 216 -11.38 0.61 -6.16
N LYS A 217 -10.72 1.64 -6.67
CA LYS A 217 -10.34 1.77 -8.08
C LYS A 217 -9.06 0.99 -8.44
N SER A 218 -8.37 0.41 -7.47
CA SER A 218 -7.20 -0.43 -7.71
C SER A 218 -7.65 -1.84 -8.04
N GLU A 219 -7.07 -2.42 -9.08
CA GLU A 219 -7.27 -3.85 -9.38
C GLU A 219 -6.39 -4.75 -8.48
N LEU A 220 -5.38 -4.20 -7.82
CA LEU A 220 -4.33 -4.95 -7.11
C LEU A 220 -4.54 -5.00 -5.60
N LEU A 221 -5.09 -3.93 -5.03
CA LEU A 221 -5.31 -3.78 -3.60
C LEU A 221 -6.81 -3.71 -3.30
N GLU A 222 -7.22 -4.46 -2.30
CA GLU A 222 -8.57 -4.45 -1.78
C GLU A 222 -8.57 -3.85 -0.37
N TYR A 223 -9.48 -2.92 -0.10
CA TYR A 223 -9.71 -2.44 1.25
C TYR A 223 -10.56 -3.46 2.01
N CYS A 224 -10.02 -4.01 3.10
CA CYS A 224 -10.73 -4.96 3.94
C CYS A 224 -11.26 -4.26 5.21
N PRO A 225 -12.58 -4.29 5.45
CA PRO A 225 -13.09 -3.86 6.74
C PRO A 225 -12.52 -4.74 7.85
N SER A 226 -12.07 -4.12 8.92
CA SER A 226 -11.40 -4.78 10.03
C SER A 226 -12.24 -4.58 11.30
N GLU A 227 -13.15 -5.52 11.55
CA GLU A 227 -13.97 -5.54 12.78
C GLU A 227 -13.43 -6.51 13.84
N ALA A 228 -12.46 -7.36 13.44
CA ALA A 228 -11.88 -8.35 14.35
C ALA A 228 -10.92 -7.68 15.34
N THR A 229 -11.09 -8.01 16.61
CA THR A 229 -10.23 -7.55 17.71
C THR A 229 -9.26 -8.66 18.16
N PRO A 230 -8.19 -8.36 18.89
CA PRO A 230 -7.35 -9.40 19.51
C PRO A 230 -8.11 -10.35 20.46
N ALA A 231 -9.24 -9.90 21.01
CA ALA A 231 -10.10 -10.73 21.84
C ALA A 231 -10.86 -11.80 21.03
N ASP A 232 -10.99 -11.60 19.71
CA ASP A 232 -11.61 -12.56 18.80
C ASP A 232 -10.69 -13.72 18.43
N ILE A 233 -9.46 -13.70 18.89
CA ILE A 233 -8.45 -14.74 18.67
C ILE A 233 -8.24 -15.50 19.99
N GLY A 234 -8.62 -16.78 20.05
CA GLY A 234 -8.28 -17.63 21.18
C GLY A 234 -6.81 -18.03 21.13
N GLY A 235 -6.07 -17.85 22.23
CA GLY A 235 -4.63 -18.15 22.29
C GLY A 235 -3.74 -17.14 21.59
N LEU A 236 -2.58 -17.61 21.06
CA LEU A 236 -1.56 -16.82 20.37
C LEU A 236 -0.96 -15.69 21.22
N ASP A 237 -0.78 -15.91 22.52
CA ASP A 237 -0.43 -14.87 23.48
C ASP A 237 0.96 -14.24 23.23
N ALA A 238 1.94 -15.04 22.79
CA ALA A 238 3.27 -14.53 22.46
C ALA A 238 3.24 -13.59 21.25
N LEU A 239 2.44 -13.93 20.23
CA LEU A 239 2.25 -13.09 19.07
C LEU A 239 1.50 -11.79 19.41
N LYS A 240 0.40 -11.89 20.19
CA LYS A 240 -0.36 -10.71 20.65
C LYS A 240 0.51 -9.74 21.43
N HIS A 241 1.31 -10.25 22.37
CA HIS A 241 2.22 -9.44 23.16
C HIS A 241 3.28 -8.74 22.27
N TRP A 242 3.85 -9.48 21.34
CA TRP A 242 4.82 -8.92 20.40
C TRP A 242 4.22 -7.81 19.53
N LEU A 243 3.00 -7.99 19.03
CA LEU A 243 2.28 -7.01 18.22
C LEU A 243 1.97 -5.73 19.02
N GLU A 244 1.56 -5.87 20.29
CA GLU A 244 1.28 -4.70 21.13
C GLU A 244 2.54 -3.86 21.39
N GLN A 245 3.70 -4.51 21.59
CA GLN A 245 4.98 -3.80 21.69
C GLN A 245 5.31 -3.00 20.40
N ARG A 246 4.96 -3.49 19.21
CA ARG A 246 5.24 -2.84 17.91
C ARG A 246 4.28 -1.72 17.60
N ARG A 247 3.07 -1.75 18.14
CA ARG A 247 2.08 -0.70 17.97
C ARG A 247 2.65 0.67 18.34
N MET A 248 3.38 0.75 19.43
CA MET A 248 3.98 1.99 19.94
C MET A 248 5.06 2.57 19.02
N ALA A 249 5.67 1.77 18.16
CA ALA A 249 6.75 2.24 17.27
C ALA A 249 6.27 3.19 16.16
N PHE A 250 4.96 3.30 15.93
CA PHE A 250 4.38 4.27 14.98
C PHE A 250 4.14 5.65 15.60
N SER A 251 4.34 5.80 16.90
CA SER A 251 4.11 7.07 17.60
C SER A 251 5.20 8.12 17.33
N PRO A 252 4.88 9.43 17.47
CA PRO A 252 5.88 10.49 17.39
C PRO A 252 7.01 10.35 18.44
N GLU A 253 6.68 9.81 19.61
CA GLU A 253 7.62 9.56 20.72
C GLU A 253 8.66 8.51 20.33
N ALA A 254 8.23 7.43 19.68
CA ALA A 254 9.13 6.39 19.19
C ALA A 254 10.12 6.92 18.14
N ARG A 255 9.66 7.80 17.26
CA ARG A 255 10.53 8.48 16.29
C ARG A 255 11.55 9.36 16.96
N ARG A 256 11.17 10.13 17.99
CA ARG A 256 12.09 10.96 18.78
C ARG A 256 13.10 10.11 19.56
N TYR A 257 12.69 8.94 20.00
CA TYR A 257 13.57 7.96 20.66
C TYR A 257 14.55 7.30 19.69
N GLY A 258 14.29 7.35 18.37
CA GLY A 258 15.13 6.74 17.33
C GLY A 258 14.73 5.31 16.97
N LEU A 259 13.56 4.85 17.36
CA LEU A 259 13.04 3.53 16.96
C LEU A 259 12.74 3.50 15.46
N PRO A 260 13.25 2.48 14.74
CA PRO A 260 12.85 2.29 13.35
C PRO A 260 11.40 1.84 13.25
N LEU A 261 10.74 2.19 12.15
CA LEU A 261 9.40 1.69 11.88
C LEU A 261 9.42 0.17 11.68
N PRO A 262 8.46 -0.57 12.27
CA PRO A 262 8.32 -1.99 12.03
C PRO A 262 8.07 -2.28 10.55
N ARG A 263 8.70 -3.32 10.03
CA ARG A 263 8.58 -3.74 8.62
C ARG A 263 7.40 -4.64 8.40
N GLY A 264 7.26 -5.66 9.25
CA GLY A 264 6.18 -6.62 9.13
C GLY A 264 6.47 -7.94 9.83
N VAL A 265 5.51 -8.83 9.75
CA VAL A 265 5.53 -10.17 10.34
C VAL A 265 5.12 -11.22 9.31
N LEU A 266 5.79 -12.37 9.33
CA LEU A 266 5.40 -13.54 8.56
C LEU A 266 4.74 -14.57 9.50
N LEU A 267 3.51 -14.95 9.18
CA LEU A 267 2.72 -15.94 9.92
C LEU A 267 2.71 -17.25 9.16
N LEU A 268 3.42 -18.24 9.68
CA LEU A 268 3.48 -19.59 9.13
C LEU A 268 2.56 -20.51 9.92
N GLY A 269 1.90 -21.43 9.27
CA GLY A 269 1.07 -22.43 9.94
C GLY A 269 0.06 -23.07 9.02
N PRO A 270 -0.59 -24.16 9.43
CA PRO A 270 -1.61 -24.82 8.65
C PRO A 270 -2.86 -23.94 8.49
N GLN A 271 -3.74 -24.33 7.59
CA GLN A 271 -5.01 -23.62 7.40
C GLN A 271 -5.86 -23.67 8.67
N GLY A 272 -6.66 -22.62 8.92
CA GLY A 272 -7.57 -22.56 10.05
C GLY A 272 -6.94 -22.24 11.41
N THR A 273 -5.65 -21.87 11.49
CA THR A 273 -4.97 -21.50 12.74
C THR A 273 -5.06 -20.00 13.09
N GLY A 274 -5.88 -19.23 12.36
CA GLY A 274 -6.14 -17.83 12.70
C GLY A 274 -5.23 -16.80 12.04
N LYS A 275 -4.38 -17.17 11.04
CA LYS A 275 -3.46 -16.24 10.35
C LYS A 275 -4.17 -15.02 9.77
N SER A 276 -5.21 -15.22 8.96
CA SER A 276 -5.97 -14.15 8.31
C SER A 276 -6.77 -13.31 9.33
N LEU A 277 -7.25 -13.95 10.41
CA LEU A 277 -7.90 -13.25 11.51
C LEU A 277 -6.92 -12.35 12.25
N THR A 278 -5.67 -12.79 12.40
CA THR A 278 -4.60 -11.99 13.02
C THR A 278 -4.32 -10.72 12.22
N ALA A 279 -4.23 -10.79 10.88
CA ALA A 279 -4.04 -9.60 10.04
C ALA A 279 -5.15 -8.56 10.25
N LYS A 280 -6.42 -9.01 10.33
CA LYS A 280 -7.55 -8.14 10.63
C LYS A 280 -7.48 -7.54 12.04
N ALA A 281 -7.14 -8.36 13.04
CA ALA A 281 -7.04 -7.91 14.42
C ALA A 281 -5.90 -6.89 14.64
N VAL A 282 -4.77 -7.05 13.95
CA VAL A 282 -3.67 -6.08 13.96
C VAL A 282 -4.15 -4.72 13.45
N ALA A 283 -4.77 -4.69 12.28
CA ALA A 283 -5.25 -3.45 11.68
C ALA A 283 -6.27 -2.73 12.56
N HIS A 284 -7.22 -3.49 13.15
CA HIS A 284 -8.20 -2.94 14.08
C HIS A 284 -7.55 -2.39 15.35
N SER A 285 -6.70 -3.19 16.00
CA SER A 285 -6.02 -2.81 17.25
C SER A 285 -5.12 -1.58 17.10
N TRP A 286 -4.51 -1.42 15.93
CA TRP A 286 -3.65 -0.28 15.63
C TRP A 286 -4.40 0.91 15.02
N SER A 287 -5.72 0.78 14.80
CA SER A 287 -6.56 1.79 14.15
C SER A 287 -6.02 2.18 12.77
N MET A 288 -5.51 1.20 12.02
CA MET A 288 -4.94 1.37 10.70
C MET A 288 -5.81 0.72 9.62
N PRO A 289 -5.91 1.31 8.42
CA PRO A 289 -6.59 0.66 7.31
C PRO A 289 -5.90 -0.66 6.94
N LEU A 290 -6.70 -1.69 6.61
CA LEU A 290 -6.22 -2.98 6.13
C LEU A 290 -6.34 -3.05 4.62
N LEU A 291 -5.22 -3.24 3.96
CA LEU A 291 -5.11 -3.45 2.53
C LEU A 291 -4.76 -4.90 2.26
N ARG A 292 -5.57 -5.61 1.51
CA ARG A 292 -5.26 -6.96 1.04
C ARG A 292 -4.66 -6.90 -0.35
N LEU A 293 -3.51 -7.53 -0.53
CA LEU A 293 -2.88 -7.73 -1.83
C LEU A 293 -3.40 -9.02 -2.46
N ASP A 294 -3.98 -8.91 -3.65
CA ASP A 294 -4.26 -10.06 -4.50
C ASP A 294 -3.00 -10.45 -5.28
N VAL A 295 -2.25 -11.41 -4.75
CA VAL A 295 -0.99 -11.87 -5.35
C VAL A 295 -1.22 -12.47 -6.74
N GLY A 296 -2.36 -13.11 -6.98
CA GLY A 296 -2.72 -13.66 -8.29
C GLY A 296 -2.79 -12.59 -9.38
N ARG A 297 -3.31 -11.42 -9.05
CA ARG A 297 -3.40 -10.28 -9.98
C ARG A 297 -2.07 -9.62 -10.30
N LEU A 298 -1.06 -9.74 -9.43
CA LEU A 298 0.30 -9.27 -9.75
C LEU A 298 0.88 -9.99 -10.96
N PHE A 299 0.57 -11.29 -11.09
CA PHE A 299 1.10 -12.15 -12.15
C PHE A 299 0.17 -12.26 -13.38
N ALA A 300 -1.05 -11.71 -13.31
CA ALA A 300 -1.97 -11.71 -14.43
C ALA A 300 -1.53 -10.70 -15.49
N GLY A 301 -0.99 -11.15 -16.61
CA GLY A 301 -0.64 -10.31 -17.77
C GLY A 301 0.64 -10.72 -18.49
N LEU A 302 0.99 -9.94 -19.51
CA LEU A 302 2.19 -10.14 -20.32
C LEU A 302 3.46 -9.85 -19.51
N VAL A 303 4.58 -10.44 -19.91
CA VAL A 303 5.91 -10.21 -19.34
C VAL A 303 6.23 -8.71 -19.34
N GLY A 304 6.62 -8.16 -18.19
CA GLY A 304 6.87 -6.73 -17.99
C GLY A 304 5.72 -5.95 -17.31
N ALA A 305 4.46 -6.36 -17.51
CA ALA A 305 3.33 -5.73 -16.83
C ALA A 305 3.31 -6.01 -15.31
N SER A 306 3.82 -7.17 -14.89
CA SER A 306 3.86 -7.57 -13.47
C SER A 306 4.79 -6.69 -12.63
N GLU A 307 5.93 -6.26 -13.18
CA GLU A 307 6.85 -5.35 -12.49
C GLU A 307 6.25 -3.94 -12.34
N ALA A 308 5.57 -3.44 -13.39
CA ALA A 308 4.88 -2.16 -13.33
C ALA A 308 3.74 -2.18 -12.30
N ARG A 309 2.95 -3.26 -12.28
CA ARG A 309 1.89 -3.49 -11.28
C ARG A 309 2.45 -3.56 -9.85
N THR A 310 3.60 -4.20 -9.67
CA THR A 310 4.24 -4.27 -8.36
C THR A 310 4.65 -2.89 -7.86
N ARG A 311 5.24 -2.05 -8.71
CA ARG A 311 5.57 -0.66 -8.35
C ARG A 311 4.32 0.16 -8.04
N GLU A 312 3.27 0.02 -8.84
CA GLU A 312 1.98 0.66 -8.60
C GLU A 312 1.37 0.25 -7.25
N MET A 313 1.40 -1.04 -6.94
CA MET A 313 0.95 -1.58 -5.64
C MET A 313 1.72 -0.94 -4.49
N ILE A 314 3.06 -0.90 -4.58
CA ILE A 314 3.93 -0.29 -3.57
C ILE A 314 3.57 1.19 -3.39
N GLN A 315 3.50 1.97 -4.46
CA GLN A 315 3.15 3.39 -4.41
C GLN A 315 1.79 3.61 -3.75
N ARG A 316 0.79 2.79 -4.08
CA ARG A 316 -0.55 2.89 -3.49
C ARG A 316 -0.56 2.51 -2.01
N ALA A 317 0.19 1.47 -1.62
CA ALA A 317 0.30 1.08 -0.22
C ALA A 317 1.01 2.17 0.61
N GLU A 318 2.07 2.77 0.09
CA GLU A 318 2.77 3.89 0.73
C GLU A 318 1.91 5.15 0.82
N ALA A 319 1.13 5.44 -0.21
CA ALA A 319 0.15 6.52 -0.21
C ALA A 319 -0.92 6.37 0.88
N MET A 320 -1.21 5.14 1.28
CA MET A 320 -2.16 4.84 2.36
C MET A 320 -1.54 4.79 3.75
N ALA A 321 -0.24 4.93 3.87
CA ALA A 321 0.44 4.89 5.16
C ALA A 321 -0.10 6.00 6.12
N PRO A 322 -0.27 5.72 7.43
CA PRO A 322 0.00 4.43 8.06
C PRO A 322 -1.07 3.37 7.75
N CYS A 323 -0.67 2.17 7.35
CA CYS A 323 -1.58 1.08 7.00
C CYS A 323 -0.97 -0.31 7.27
N VAL A 324 -1.83 -1.31 7.32
CA VAL A 324 -1.44 -2.72 7.33
C VAL A 324 -1.65 -3.29 5.93
N LEU A 325 -0.57 -3.81 5.33
CA LEU A 325 -0.62 -4.51 4.05
C LEU A 325 -0.64 -6.02 4.32
N TRP A 326 -1.77 -6.65 4.05
CA TRP A 326 -1.94 -8.08 4.19
C TRP A 326 -1.68 -8.80 2.86
N ILE A 327 -0.68 -9.68 2.87
CA ILE A 327 -0.33 -10.55 1.75
C ILE A 327 -0.74 -11.97 2.13
N ASP A 328 -1.88 -12.42 1.62
CA ASP A 328 -2.42 -13.72 1.95
C ASP A 328 -1.80 -14.81 1.06
N GLU A 329 -1.47 -15.96 1.67
CA GLU A 329 -0.95 -17.15 1.00
C GLU A 329 0.24 -16.83 0.05
N ILE A 330 1.23 -16.11 0.60
CA ILE A 330 2.41 -15.67 -0.16
C ILE A 330 3.17 -16.84 -0.81
N ASP A 331 3.10 -18.03 -0.23
CA ASP A 331 3.64 -19.28 -0.74
C ASP A 331 2.99 -19.74 -2.05
N LYS A 332 1.73 -19.41 -2.30
CA LYS A 332 1.05 -19.71 -3.57
C LYS A 332 1.48 -18.78 -4.69
N GLY A 333 1.71 -17.52 -4.38
CA GLY A 333 2.06 -16.51 -5.37
C GLY A 333 3.52 -16.54 -5.80
N PHE A 334 4.42 -16.80 -4.87
CA PHE A 334 5.88 -16.78 -5.12
C PHE A 334 6.55 -18.16 -5.14
N GLY A 335 5.80 -19.23 -4.86
CA GLY A 335 6.29 -20.62 -4.79
C GLY A 335 6.18 -21.43 -6.10
N GLY A 336 5.83 -20.80 -7.23
CA GLY A 336 5.68 -21.47 -8.51
C GLY A 336 7.01 -21.92 -9.11
N ASP A 337 6.98 -23.05 -9.87
CA ASP A 337 8.14 -23.52 -10.63
C ASP A 337 8.64 -22.42 -11.58
N SER A 338 9.84 -21.91 -11.32
CA SER A 338 10.51 -20.85 -12.08
C SER A 338 10.73 -21.16 -13.57
N ARG A 339 10.37 -22.36 -14.02
CA ARG A 339 10.49 -22.81 -15.40
C ARG A 339 9.31 -22.40 -16.30
N SER A 340 8.16 -22.07 -15.73
CA SER A 340 6.94 -21.79 -16.51
C SER A 340 6.66 -20.31 -16.77
N ASP A 341 7.24 -19.37 -15.99
CA ASP A 341 6.91 -17.93 -16.06
C ASP A 341 8.05 -16.99 -16.50
N GLY A 342 9.15 -17.56 -17.06
CA GLY A 342 10.28 -16.76 -17.56
C GLY A 342 11.02 -15.94 -16.48
N GLY A 343 10.92 -16.32 -15.19
CA GLY A 343 11.56 -15.61 -14.08
C GLY A 343 10.83 -14.36 -13.62
N THR A 344 9.61 -14.14 -14.07
CA THR A 344 8.79 -12.96 -13.68
C THR A 344 8.50 -12.97 -12.18
N SER A 345 8.13 -14.11 -11.60
CA SER A 345 7.90 -14.25 -10.16
C SER A 345 9.12 -13.88 -9.33
N GLN A 346 10.33 -14.25 -9.76
CA GLN A 346 11.56 -13.87 -9.05
C GLN A 346 11.84 -12.37 -9.10
N ARG A 347 11.58 -11.70 -10.24
CA ARG A 347 11.78 -10.24 -10.36
C ARG A 347 10.77 -9.47 -9.53
N VAL A 348 9.50 -9.85 -9.57
CA VAL A 348 8.44 -9.29 -8.73
C VAL A 348 8.79 -9.45 -7.24
N LEU A 349 9.16 -10.67 -6.84
CA LEU A 349 9.61 -10.95 -5.47
C LEU A 349 10.81 -10.07 -5.09
N GLY A 350 11.83 -9.99 -5.95
CA GLY A 350 13.00 -9.12 -5.73
C GLY A 350 12.61 -7.67 -5.48
N THR A 351 11.69 -7.13 -6.26
CA THR A 351 11.18 -5.75 -6.10
C THR A 351 10.47 -5.58 -4.74
N VAL A 352 9.59 -6.50 -4.36
CA VAL A 352 8.89 -6.46 -3.06
C VAL A 352 9.88 -6.57 -1.90
N LEU A 353 10.84 -7.49 -1.98
CA LEU A 353 11.86 -7.69 -0.93
C LEU A 353 12.79 -6.49 -0.76
N THR A 354 13.20 -5.87 -1.86
CA THR A 354 14.02 -4.65 -1.83
C THR A 354 13.23 -3.53 -1.17
N TRP A 355 11.98 -3.33 -1.61
CA TRP A 355 11.10 -2.35 -0.98
C TRP A 355 10.93 -2.60 0.53
N MET A 356 10.62 -3.83 0.95
CA MET A 356 10.48 -4.16 2.38
C MET A 356 11.74 -3.84 3.20
N ALA A 357 12.93 -4.02 2.61
CA ALA A 357 14.19 -3.73 3.29
C ALA A 357 14.48 -2.23 3.41
N GLU A 358 14.08 -1.44 2.42
CA GLU A 358 14.47 -0.03 2.26
C GLU A 358 13.37 0.96 2.63
N LYS A 359 12.10 0.51 2.70
CA LYS A 359 10.97 1.39 2.97
C LYS A 359 11.13 2.18 4.26
N THR A 360 10.82 3.46 4.18
CA THR A 360 10.72 4.40 5.31
C THR A 360 9.26 4.76 5.64
N SER A 361 8.32 4.30 4.81
CA SER A 361 6.89 4.51 4.97
C SER A 361 6.31 3.66 6.10
N ALA A 362 5.27 4.16 6.77
CA ALA A 362 4.58 3.48 7.85
C ALA A 362 3.61 2.39 7.33
N VAL A 363 4.10 1.50 6.47
CA VAL A 363 3.36 0.32 5.98
C VAL A 363 3.83 -0.91 6.76
N PHE A 364 2.95 -1.53 7.52
CA PHE A 364 3.25 -2.78 8.23
C PHE A 364 2.77 -3.98 7.41
N VAL A 365 3.67 -4.86 7.03
CA VAL A 365 3.33 -6.03 6.20
C VAL A 365 2.98 -7.22 7.08
N VAL A 366 1.78 -7.78 6.90
CA VAL A 366 1.39 -9.07 7.50
C VAL A 366 1.28 -10.08 6.36
N ALA A 367 2.27 -10.95 6.24
CA ALA A 367 2.25 -12.03 5.26
C ALA A 367 1.82 -13.34 5.90
N THR A 368 1.03 -14.15 5.19
CA THR A 368 0.61 -15.48 5.66
C THR A 368 1.12 -16.54 4.69
N ALA A 369 1.53 -17.70 5.22
CA ALA A 369 1.90 -18.85 4.40
C ALA A 369 1.49 -20.16 5.07
N ASN A 370 1.17 -21.16 4.25
CA ASN A 370 0.79 -22.49 4.70
C ASN A 370 1.94 -23.50 4.59
N ALA A 371 2.84 -23.30 3.62
CA ALA A 371 3.88 -24.23 3.25
C ALA A 371 5.24 -23.54 3.17
N VAL A 372 6.13 -23.85 4.10
CA VAL A 372 7.45 -23.21 4.21
C VAL A 372 8.40 -23.61 3.07
N GLU A 373 8.27 -24.83 2.57
CA GLU A 373 9.07 -25.37 1.48
C GLU A 373 8.83 -24.65 0.14
N ARG A 374 7.69 -23.97 0.01
CA ARG A 374 7.36 -23.17 -1.17
C ARG A 374 7.85 -21.75 -1.08
N LEU A 375 8.31 -21.32 0.09
CA LEU A 375 8.79 -19.95 0.28
C LEU A 375 10.22 -19.82 -0.23
N PRO A 376 10.52 -18.80 -1.05
CA PRO A 376 11.89 -18.46 -1.41
C PRO A 376 12.73 -18.17 -0.18
N ALA A 377 13.98 -18.68 -0.15
CA ALA A 377 14.89 -18.53 0.98
C ALA A 377 15.17 -17.04 1.32
N GLU A 378 15.05 -16.18 0.32
CA GLU A 378 15.21 -14.74 0.46
C GLU A 378 14.17 -14.11 1.39
N LEU A 379 12.93 -14.59 1.40
CA LEU A 379 11.85 -14.12 2.31
C LEU A 379 12.17 -14.42 3.78
N LEU A 380 12.87 -15.52 4.04
CA LEU A 380 13.16 -16.01 5.38
C LEU A 380 14.41 -15.36 6.00
N ARG A 381 15.14 -14.52 5.23
CA ARG A 381 16.33 -13.82 5.72
C ARG A 381 15.94 -12.66 6.63
N LYS A 382 16.71 -12.48 7.74
CA LYS A 382 16.55 -11.32 8.64
C LYS A 382 16.66 -10.00 7.86
N GLY A 383 15.87 -9.01 8.27
CA GLY A 383 15.86 -7.69 7.64
C GLY A 383 14.76 -7.49 6.59
N ARG A 384 13.92 -8.51 6.33
CA ARG A 384 12.71 -8.42 5.51
C ARG A 384 11.47 -8.32 6.39
N PHE A 385 11.23 -9.34 7.18
CA PHE A 385 10.29 -9.31 8.29
C PHE A 385 11.03 -9.07 9.60
N ASP A 386 10.37 -8.42 10.55
CA ASP A 386 10.92 -8.22 11.89
C ASP A 386 10.92 -9.54 12.66
N GLU A 387 9.91 -10.38 12.42
CA GLU A 387 9.77 -11.69 13.05
C GLU A 387 8.98 -12.67 12.16
N ILE A 388 9.24 -13.95 12.38
CA ILE A 388 8.51 -15.06 11.77
C ILE A 388 7.86 -15.84 12.90
N PHE A 389 6.53 -15.99 12.88
CA PHE A 389 5.79 -16.76 13.87
C PHE A 389 5.22 -18.05 13.28
N LEU A 390 5.38 -19.13 14.04
CA LEU A 390 4.67 -20.39 13.78
C LEU A 390 3.36 -20.38 14.57
N LEU A 391 2.24 -20.46 13.85
CA LEU A 391 0.91 -20.71 14.38
C LEU A 391 0.63 -22.22 14.25
N ASP A 392 0.82 -22.95 15.33
CA ASP A 392 0.58 -24.39 15.37
C ASP A 392 -0.92 -24.69 15.67
N LEU A 393 -1.27 -25.95 15.73
CA LEU A 393 -2.59 -26.36 16.20
C LEU A 393 -2.77 -25.96 17.68
N PRO A 394 -3.97 -25.55 18.09
CA PRO A 394 -4.22 -25.02 19.43
C PRO A 394 -4.01 -26.06 20.52
N SER A 395 -3.37 -25.64 21.62
CA SER A 395 -3.22 -26.41 22.86
C SER A 395 -4.60 -26.69 23.50
N PRO A 396 -4.72 -27.59 24.49
CA PRO A 396 -5.98 -27.80 25.20
C PRO A 396 -6.57 -26.50 25.77
N GLU A 397 -5.75 -25.64 26.36
CA GLU A 397 -6.17 -24.35 26.92
C GLU A 397 -6.63 -23.40 25.82
N GLU A 398 -5.95 -23.38 24.69
CA GLU A 398 -6.35 -22.57 23.54
C GLU A 398 -7.62 -23.11 22.89
N ARG A 399 -7.79 -24.44 22.79
CA ARG A 399 -9.05 -25.02 22.31
C ARG A 399 -10.22 -24.62 23.21
N HIS A 400 -10.02 -24.68 24.53
CA HIS A 400 -11.03 -24.20 25.49
C HIS A 400 -11.39 -22.73 25.21
N ALA A 401 -10.39 -21.86 25.10
CA ALA A 401 -10.62 -20.44 24.84
C ALA A 401 -11.33 -20.18 23.49
N ILE A 402 -10.96 -20.91 22.43
CA ILE A 402 -11.60 -20.80 21.12
C ILE A 402 -13.05 -21.27 21.18
N LEU A 403 -13.32 -22.41 21.80
CA LEU A 403 -14.69 -22.95 21.96
C LEU A 403 -15.57 -22.00 22.77
N ASP A 404 -15.08 -21.50 23.91
CA ASP A 404 -15.81 -20.53 24.73
C ASP A 404 -16.13 -19.25 23.94
N LEU A 405 -15.14 -18.75 23.19
CA LEU A 405 -15.33 -17.59 22.32
C LEU A 405 -16.42 -17.84 21.27
N GLN A 406 -16.37 -18.97 20.57
CA GLN A 406 -17.33 -19.32 19.52
C GLN A 406 -18.75 -19.54 20.08
N LEU A 407 -18.86 -20.10 21.28
CA LEU A 407 -20.11 -20.25 21.95
C LEU A 407 -20.68 -18.90 22.41
N ARG A 408 -19.86 -18.03 23.02
CA ARG A 408 -20.29 -16.69 23.46
C ARG A 408 -20.74 -15.79 22.33
N ARG A 409 -20.15 -15.89 21.19
CA ARG A 409 -20.58 -15.15 19.98
C ARG A 409 -22.01 -15.50 19.58
N ARG A 410 -22.43 -16.74 19.79
CA ARG A 410 -23.72 -17.27 19.39
C ARG A 410 -24.73 -17.31 20.56
N ARG A 411 -24.22 -17.55 21.76
CA ARG A 411 -24.97 -17.63 23.01
C ARG A 411 -24.16 -16.95 24.12
N PRO A 412 -24.32 -15.64 24.33
CA PRO A 412 -23.50 -14.87 25.30
C PRO A 412 -23.52 -15.40 26.71
N GLN A 413 -24.59 -16.08 27.09
CA GLN A 413 -24.82 -16.62 28.45
C GLN A 413 -24.78 -18.15 28.52
N HIS A 414 -24.08 -18.82 27.59
CA HIS A 414 -23.96 -20.27 27.63
C HIS A 414 -23.30 -20.74 28.93
N ARG A 415 -23.70 -21.94 29.37
CA ARG A 415 -23.16 -22.62 30.56
C ARG A 415 -22.74 -24.06 30.20
N ILE A 416 -22.41 -24.32 28.97
CA ILE A 416 -22.00 -25.63 28.48
C ILE A 416 -20.58 -25.90 29.00
N PRO A 417 -20.36 -27.01 29.73
CA PRO A 417 -19.04 -27.43 30.15
C PRO A 417 -18.20 -27.82 28.90
N LEU A 418 -16.93 -27.46 28.89
CA LEU A 418 -16.08 -27.62 27.72
C LEU A 418 -15.00 -28.71 27.87
N GLU A 419 -14.81 -29.25 29.06
CA GLU A 419 -13.73 -30.18 29.39
C GLU A 419 -13.75 -31.41 28.47
N VAL A 420 -14.91 -32.04 28.33
CA VAL A 420 -15.10 -33.23 27.48
C VAL A 420 -14.87 -32.87 26.02
N LEU A 421 -15.35 -31.70 25.58
CA LEU A 421 -15.21 -31.26 24.21
C LEU A 421 -13.75 -30.92 23.87
N VAL A 422 -13.00 -30.30 24.78
CA VAL A 422 -11.57 -30.03 24.66
C VAL A 422 -10.78 -31.32 24.40
N ASP A 423 -11.08 -32.38 25.14
CA ASP A 423 -10.43 -33.68 24.94
C ASP A 423 -10.81 -34.32 23.61
N ARG A 424 -12.07 -34.24 23.21
CA ARG A 424 -12.59 -34.80 21.95
C ARG A 424 -12.11 -34.07 20.72
N THR A 425 -11.69 -32.84 20.85
CA THR A 425 -11.21 -31.99 19.76
C THR A 425 -9.67 -31.91 19.68
N ALA A 426 -8.96 -32.90 20.23
CA ALA A 426 -7.52 -32.99 20.13
C ALA A 426 -7.06 -33.00 18.65
N GLY A 427 -6.14 -32.09 18.30
CA GLY A 427 -5.61 -31.95 16.93
C GLY A 427 -6.52 -31.20 15.94
N PHE A 428 -7.57 -30.54 16.42
CA PHE A 428 -8.41 -29.66 15.60
C PHE A 428 -7.76 -28.29 15.44
N SER A 429 -7.93 -27.69 14.28
CA SER A 429 -7.63 -26.28 14.02
C SER A 429 -8.74 -25.38 14.59
N GLY A 430 -8.47 -24.08 14.70
CA GLY A 430 -9.46 -23.09 15.14
C GLY A 430 -10.72 -23.06 14.27
N ALA A 431 -10.55 -23.24 12.95
CA ALA A 431 -11.68 -23.30 12.01
C ALA A 431 -12.54 -24.57 12.21
N GLU A 432 -11.91 -25.71 12.49
CA GLU A 432 -12.64 -26.95 12.78
C GLU A 432 -13.41 -26.87 14.11
N LEU A 433 -12.87 -26.18 15.10
CA LEU A 433 -13.57 -25.89 16.35
C LEU A 433 -14.81 -25.01 16.12
N GLU A 434 -14.68 -23.97 15.29
CA GLU A 434 -15.82 -23.12 14.92
C GLU A 434 -16.87 -23.93 14.16
N GLN A 435 -16.45 -24.74 13.17
CA GLN A 435 -17.36 -25.57 12.41
C GLN A 435 -18.09 -26.60 13.28
N THR A 436 -17.41 -27.15 14.30
CA THR A 436 -18.02 -28.05 15.26
C THR A 436 -19.20 -27.39 16.02
N VAL A 437 -19.03 -26.12 16.41
CA VAL A 437 -20.10 -25.38 17.08
C VAL A 437 -21.28 -25.12 16.11
N ILE A 438 -20.97 -24.76 14.86
CA ILE A 438 -22.00 -24.52 13.83
C ILE A 438 -22.78 -25.82 13.55
N GLU A 439 -22.10 -26.95 13.41
CA GLU A 439 -22.72 -28.24 13.14
C GLU A 439 -23.62 -28.70 14.28
N ALA A 440 -23.19 -28.53 15.54
CA ALA A 440 -24.00 -28.79 16.70
C ALA A 440 -25.30 -27.97 16.72
N MET A 441 -25.24 -26.71 16.28
CA MET A 441 -26.43 -25.87 16.13
C MET A 441 -27.36 -26.41 15.04
N HIS A 442 -26.83 -26.90 13.92
CA HIS A 442 -27.65 -27.50 12.86
C HIS A 442 -28.34 -28.77 13.32
N LEU A 443 -27.63 -29.65 14.05
CA LEU A 443 -28.20 -30.88 14.59
C LEU A 443 -29.39 -30.59 15.52
N ALA A 444 -29.22 -29.70 16.49
CA ALA A 444 -30.28 -29.36 17.44
C ALA A 444 -31.43 -28.58 16.80
N PHE A 445 -31.11 -27.68 15.83
CA PHE A 445 -32.15 -26.92 15.13
C PHE A 445 -33.06 -27.80 14.28
N ALA A 446 -32.53 -28.85 13.65
CA ALA A 446 -33.33 -29.84 12.93
C ALA A 446 -34.35 -30.55 13.83
N GLU A 447 -34.03 -30.69 15.12
CA GLU A 447 -34.91 -31.26 16.16
C GLU A 447 -35.75 -30.20 16.88
N GLN A 448 -35.70 -28.94 16.42
CA GLN A 448 -36.44 -27.80 17.01
C GLN A 448 -36.15 -27.57 18.50
N ARG A 449 -34.93 -27.81 18.95
CA ARG A 449 -34.47 -27.60 20.32
C ARG A 449 -33.18 -26.78 20.38
N GLU A 450 -32.83 -26.32 21.57
CA GLU A 450 -31.54 -25.67 21.80
C GLU A 450 -30.42 -26.74 21.83
N PHE A 451 -29.24 -26.36 21.30
CA PHE A 451 -28.09 -27.24 21.29
C PHE A 451 -27.41 -27.30 22.69
N GLY A 452 -26.79 -28.43 22.97
CA GLY A 452 -26.08 -28.66 24.21
C GLY A 452 -24.77 -29.41 24.02
N GLU A 453 -24.16 -29.86 25.13
CA GLU A 453 -22.88 -30.57 25.11
C GLU A 453 -22.94 -31.84 24.24
N ALA A 454 -24.05 -32.61 24.30
CA ALA A 454 -24.20 -33.82 23.52
C ALA A 454 -24.12 -33.56 21.99
N ASP A 455 -24.69 -32.45 21.51
CA ASP A 455 -24.65 -32.07 20.09
C ASP A 455 -23.24 -31.66 19.66
N LEU A 456 -22.54 -30.94 20.54
CA LEU A 456 -21.16 -30.56 20.30
C LEU A 456 -20.22 -31.78 20.19
N VAL A 457 -20.40 -32.76 21.09
CA VAL A 457 -19.65 -34.02 21.08
C VAL A 457 -19.99 -34.85 19.85
N ALA A 458 -21.28 -34.90 19.47
CA ALA A 458 -21.72 -35.60 18.24
C ALA A 458 -21.12 -34.95 16.99
N ALA A 459 -21.17 -33.64 16.90
CA ALA A 459 -20.58 -32.88 15.82
C ALA A 459 -19.04 -33.07 15.73
N ALA A 460 -18.34 -32.99 16.85
CA ALA A 460 -16.90 -33.23 16.93
C ALA A 460 -16.50 -34.61 16.43
N SER A 461 -17.33 -35.63 16.67
CA SER A 461 -17.06 -37.01 16.24
C SER A 461 -17.13 -37.23 14.72
N GLN A 462 -17.80 -36.32 14.01
CA GLN A 462 -17.95 -36.38 12.56
C GLN A 462 -16.81 -35.70 11.81
N VAL A 463 -16.01 -34.86 12.47
CA VAL A 463 -14.89 -34.13 11.87
C VAL A 463 -13.63 -35.00 11.86
N VAL A 464 -12.97 -35.09 10.71
CA VAL A 464 -11.62 -35.67 10.60
C VAL A 464 -10.61 -34.55 10.86
N PRO A 465 -9.85 -34.59 11.96
CA PRO A 465 -9.00 -33.47 12.35
C PRO A 465 -7.86 -33.20 11.37
N LEU A 466 -7.48 -31.95 11.24
CA LEU A 466 -6.37 -31.49 10.39
C LEU A 466 -5.05 -32.18 10.74
N SER A 467 -4.85 -32.52 12.02
CA SER A 467 -3.70 -33.29 12.46
C SER A 467 -3.56 -34.67 11.79
N ARG A 468 -4.64 -35.22 11.22
CA ARG A 468 -4.62 -36.45 10.42
C ARG A 468 -4.56 -36.19 8.94
N THR A 469 -5.34 -35.24 8.44
CA THR A 469 -5.46 -34.95 6.99
C THR A 469 -4.23 -34.24 6.43
N ALA A 470 -3.51 -33.45 7.24
CA ALA A 470 -2.32 -32.67 6.85
C ALA A 470 -1.08 -33.03 7.71
N ARG A 471 -0.98 -34.29 8.17
CA ARG A 471 0.05 -34.73 9.11
C ARG A 471 1.47 -34.42 8.64
N GLU A 472 1.80 -34.79 7.40
CA GLU A 472 3.13 -34.60 6.84
C GLU A 472 3.53 -33.12 6.79
N GLN A 473 2.60 -32.26 6.37
CA GLN A 473 2.81 -30.82 6.31
C GLN A 473 3.05 -30.20 7.70
N LEU A 474 2.30 -30.68 8.70
CA LEU A 474 2.48 -30.25 10.10
C LEU A 474 3.85 -30.64 10.63
N GLU A 475 4.25 -31.91 10.44
CA GLU A 475 5.56 -32.42 10.85
C GLU A 475 6.71 -31.63 10.19
N GLN A 476 6.61 -31.34 8.90
CA GLN A 476 7.60 -30.51 8.17
C GLN A 476 7.71 -29.10 8.72
N LEU A 477 6.57 -28.43 8.95
CA LEU A 477 6.53 -27.07 9.52
C LEU A 477 7.15 -27.03 10.93
N GLN A 478 6.80 -27.99 11.79
CA GLN A 478 7.33 -28.10 13.15
C GLN A 478 8.84 -28.38 13.16
N GLN A 479 9.30 -29.33 12.33
CA GLN A 479 10.73 -29.63 12.18
C GLN A 479 11.52 -28.39 11.70
N TRP A 480 10.97 -27.66 10.73
CA TRP A 480 11.60 -26.44 10.25
C TRP A 480 11.69 -25.37 11.34
N ALA A 481 10.62 -25.16 12.09
CA ALA A 481 10.54 -24.14 13.14
C ALA A 481 11.42 -24.48 14.36
N ASN A 482 11.49 -25.75 14.75
CA ASN A 482 12.32 -26.23 15.87
C ASN A 482 13.81 -25.98 15.67
N GLY A 483 14.25 -25.68 14.47
CA GLY A 483 15.61 -25.19 14.18
C GLY A 483 15.89 -23.73 14.58
N GLY A 484 15.03 -23.09 15.37
CA GLY A 484 15.16 -21.67 15.79
C GLY A 484 14.87 -20.68 14.67
N ARG A 485 14.15 -21.10 13.63
CA ARG A 485 13.86 -20.31 12.43
C ARG A 485 12.55 -19.52 12.52
N ALA A 486 11.64 -19.94 13.41
CA ALA A 486 10.41 -19.23 13.69
C ALA A 486 10.14 -19.24 15.21
N ARG A 487 9.48 -18.19 15.67
CA ARG A 487 9.05 -18.06 17.06
C ARG A 487 7.66 -18.68 17.22
N PRO A 488 7.38 -19.47 18.28
CA PRO A 488 6.04 -19.93 18.55
C PRO A 488 5.10 -18.74 18.79
N ALA A 489 3.91 -18.78 18.18
CA ALA A 489 2.89 -17.74 18.40
C ALA A 489 2.21 -17.86 19.77
N SER A 490 2.21 -19.08 20.33
CA SER A 490 1.67 -19.40 21.66
C SER A 490 2.80 -19.52 22.66
N THR A 491 2.56 -19.16 23.92
CA THR A 491 3.53 -19.34 25.00
C THR A 491 3.57 -20.82 25.38
N LEU A 492 4.70 -21.48 25.13
CA LEU A 492 4.92 -22.84 25.64
C LEU A 492 4.94 -22.79 27.18
N ARG A 493 3.92 -23.34 27.84
CA ARG A 493 3.97 -23.57 29.29
C ARG A 493 5.03 -24.65 29.54
N GLY A 494 6.22 -24.23 29.99
CA GLY A 494 7.32 -25.15 30.35
C GLY A 494 8.71 -24.50 30.33
N MET A 495 8.88 -23.34 29.70
CA MET A 495 10.10 -22.55 29.86
C MET A 495 9.90 -21.52 30.98
N SER A 496 10.28 -21.93 32.19
CA SER A 496 10.47 -21.01 33.32
C SER A 496 11.45 -19.90 32.89
N ASN A 497 11.27 -18.70 33.43
CA ASN A 497 12.06 -17.47 33.22
C ASN A 497 13.57 -17.59 33.53
N SER A 498 14.23 -18.72 33.33
CA SER A 498 15.63 -18.96 33.66
C SER A 498 16.61 -18.89 32.48
N ASP A 499 16.13 -18.77 31.23
CA ASP A 499 16.98 -18.78 30.03
C ASP A 499 16.95 -17.45 29.24
N ALA A 500 16.63 -16.32 29.90
CA ALA A 500 16.76 -14.98 29.35
C ALA A 500 17.78 -14.19 30.15
N ALA A 501 19.04 -14.63 30.12
CA ALA A 501 20.19 -13.85 30.55
C ALA A 501 21.23 -13.75 29.43
#